data_fa4620c87122d146270c22b891755a89
#
_entry.id   fa4620c87122d146270c22b891755a89
#
_cell.length_a   1.000
_cell.length_b   1.000
_cell.length_c   1.000
_cell.angle_alpha   90.00
_cell.angle_beta   90.00
_cell.angle_gamma   90.00
#
_symmetry.space_group_name_H-M   'P 1'
#
loop_
_entity.id
_entity.type
_entity.pdbx_description
1 polymer ?
#
loop_
_entity_poly.entity_id
_entity_poly.type
_entity_poly.pdbx_seq_one_letter_code
_entity_poly.pdbx_strand_id
1 'polypeptide(L)'
;FTGAEADEYARWLGIANREQLHKGRFIGDLYSYGFDPYETYVVEKDGVMHYAFYRDGRRYRPDGYPDIELKGLNPDKMYRIVDYVNNRVVATNLMGDNAVFNTRFAKDLLVKAIEIAQPDLDPVDEDWGFNVLSANDSALKYEGMWTVDARNGRSCASTNTEESTMQLKFAGTAVRWYGRKTAKPGTADVYLDGKLITTVNTGGCEEATTRLFEVLDIAPAIHTLKIVNKSGIVNIDWVAVEPAIPEPV
;
A
#
# COMPACT_ATOMS: atom_id res chain seq x y z
N PHE A 1 23.44 -15.56 -16.28
CA PHE A 1 22.26 -15.29 -15.46
C PHE A 1 22.51 -15.84 -14.06
N THR A 2 22.38 -14.99 -13.04
CA THR A 2 22.22 -15.43 -11.64
C THR A 2 20.83 -16.06 -11.46
N GLY A 3 20.60 -16.83 -10.38
CA GLY A 3 19.28 -17.41 -10.11
C GLY A 3 18.18 -16.34 -10.06
N ALA A 4 18.46 -15.18 -9.40
CA ALA A 4 17.52 -14.06 -9.29
C ALA A 4 17.18 -13.43 -10.64
N GLU A 5 18.16 -13.25 -11.54
CA GLU A 5 17.92 -12.73 -12.89
C GLU A 5 17.07 -13.70 -13.74
N ALA A 6 17.28 -15.00 -13.58
CA ALA A 6 16.50 -16.03 -14.26
C ALA A 6 15.04 -16.04 -13.78
N ASP A 7 14.81 -15.89 -12.47
CA ASP A 7 13.47 -15.83 -11.87
C ASP A 7 12.73 -14.55 -12.32
N GLU A 8 13.41 -13.41 -12.35
CA GLU A 8 12.84 -12.16 -12.84
C GLU A 8 12.48 -12.24 -14.33
N TYR A 9 13.37 -12.80 -15.14
CA TYR A 9 13.10 -13.02 -16.57
C TYR A 9 11.88 -13.95 -16.78
N ALA A 10 11.82 -15.05 -16.04
CA ALA A 10 10.69 -15.98 -16.10
C ALA A 10 9.36 -15.30 -15.69
N ARG A 11 9.40 -14.45 -14.68
CA ARG A 11 8.24 -13.64 -14.25
C ARG A 11 7.76 -12.73 -15.38
N TRP A 12 8.64 -11.94 -15.98
CA TRP A 12 8.28 -11.03 -17.08
C TRP A 12 7.79 -11.76 -18.30
N LEU A 13 8.40 -12.90 -18.65
CA LEU A 13 7.94 -13.75 -19.74
C LEU A 13 6.54 -14.31 -19.46
N GLY A 14 6.26 -14.72 -18.23
CA GLY A 14 4.94 -15.15 -17.79
C GLY A 14 3.88 -14.06 -17.96
N ILE A 15 4.19 -12.81 -17.57
CA ILE A 15 3.32 -11.64 -17.75
C ILE A 15 3.09 -11.37 -19.24
N ALA A 16 4.15 -11.34 -20.05
CA ALA A 16 4.07 -11.09 -21.49
C ALA A 16 3.19 -12.15 -22.20
N ASN A 17 3.33 -13.42 -21.83
CA ASN A 17 2.53 -14.52 -22.37
C ASN A 17 1.06 -14.46 -21.94
N ARG A 18 0.77 -13.99 -20.73
CA ARG A 18 -0.59 -13.86 -20.22
C ARG A 18 -1.31 -12.65 -20.82
N GLU A 19 -0.69 -11.50 -20.77
CA GLU A 19 -1.33 -10.25 -21.20
C GLU A 19 -1.27 -10.06 -22.73
N GLN A 20 -0.22 -10.55 -23.41
CA GLN A 20 -0.04 -10.51 -24.87
C GLN A 20 -0.28 -9.12 -25.48
N LEU A 21 0.17 -8.05 -24.84
CA LEU A 21 -0.10 -6.65 -25.22
C LEU A 21 0.42 -6.30 -26.62
N HIS A 22 1.39 -7.02 -27.14
CA HIS A 22 1.88 -6.87 -28.53
C HIS A 22 0.82 -7.17 -29.59
N LYS A 23 -0.30 -7.83 -29.23
CA LYS A 23 -1.45 -8.09 -30.10
C LYS A 23 -2.54 -7.01 -29.97
N GLY A 24 -2.40 -6.09 -29.04
CA GLY A 24 -3.33 -5.00 -28.82
C GLY A 24 -3.08 -3.80 -29.73
N ARG A 25 -3.97 -2.83 -29.66
CA ARG A 25 -3.90 -1.56 -30.37
C ARG A 25 -3.32 -0.49 -29.43
N PHE A 26 -2.19 0.10 -29.80
CA PHE A 26 -1.62 1.24 -29.09
C PHE A 26 -2.49 2.49 -29.28
N ILE A 27 -2.74 3.24 -28.18
CA ILE A 27 -3.53 4.47 -28.19
C ILE A 27 -2.61 5.61 -27.72
N GLY A 28 -2.14 6.43 -28.66
CA GLY A 28 -1.07 7.40 -28.43
C GLY A 28 -1.52 8.82 -28.08
N ASP A 29 -2.83 9.12 -28.08
CA ASP A 29 -3.38 10.48 -28.01
C ASP A 29 -4.15 10.81 -26.71
N LEU A 30 -4.20 9.88 -25.76
CA LEU A 30 -4.93 10.09 -24.51
C LEU A 30 -4.17 10.94 -23.47
N TYR A 31 -2.84 10.87 -23.47
CA TYR A 31 -1.99 11.58 -22.52
C TYR A 31 -0.95 12.41 -23.25
N SER A 32 -0.64 13.59 -22.70
CA SER A 32 0.35 14.50 -23.28
C SER A 32 1.65 14.44 -22.51
N TYR A 33 2.70 13.94 -23.17
CA TYR A 33 4.04 13.92 -22.59
C TYR A 33 4.47 15.31 -22.12
N GLY A 34 4.90 15.39 -20.88
CA GLY A 34 5.36 16.64 -20.29
C GLY A 34 4.28 17.49 -19.60
N PHE A 35 2.99 17.22 -19.82
CA PHE A 35 1.85 17.94 -19.22
C PHE A 35 1.13 17.09 -18.18
N ASP A 36 0.92 15.79 -18.45
CA ASP A 36 0.34 14.87 -17.48
C ASP A 36 1.38 14.53 -16.37
N PRO A 37 0.93 14.19 -15.15
CA PRO A 37 1.80 13.89 -14.00
C PRO A 37 2.76 12.72 -14.22
N TYR A 38 2.35 11.78 -15.06
CA TYR A 38 3.09 10.56 -15.40
C TYR A 38 3.30 10.46 -16.90
N GLU A 39 4.43 9.91 -17.32
CA GLU A 39 4.57 9.40 -18.67
C GLU A 39 3.72 8.15 -18.79
N THR A 40 2.75 8.15 -19.73
CA THR A 40 1.71 7.13 -19.80
C THR A 40 1.60 6.52 -21.19
N TYR A 41 1.57 5.21 -21.24
CA TYR A 41 1.31 4.44 -22.46
C TYR A 41 0.06 3.61 -22.30
N VAL A 42 -0.75 3.52 -23.36
CA VAL A 42 -2.03 2.83 -23.34
C VAL A 42 -2.14 1.83 -24.49
N VAL A 43 -2.58 0.63 -24.16
CA VAL A 43 -2.88 -0.42 -25.14
C VAL A 43 -4.28 -0.95 -24.86
N GLU A 44 -5.13 -0.94 -25.88
CA GLU A 44 -6.42 -1.62 -25.84
C GLU A 44 -6.25 -3.02 -26.42
N LYS A 45 -6.70 -4.04 -25.68
CA LYS A 45 -6.68 -5.43 -26.13
C LYS A 45 -7.94 -6.16 -25.67
N ASP A 46 -8.65 -6.76 -26.62
CA ASP A 46 -9.87 -7.52 -26.37
C ASP A 46 -10.92 -6.74 -25.54
N GLY A 47 -11.04 -5.42 -25.78
CA GLY A 47 -11.93 -4.51 -25.04
C GLY A 47 -11.43 -4.09 -23.66
N VAL A 48 -10.23 -4.50 -23.25
CA VAL A 48 -9.62 -4.12 -21.98
C VAL A 48 -8.53 -3.09 -22.21
N MET A 49 -8.60 -1.98 -21.47
CA MET A 49 -7.60 -0.92 -21.50
C MET A 49 -6.47 -1.26 -20.52
N HIS A 50 -5.23 -1.25 -21.03
CA HIS A 50 -4.01 -1.45 -20.24
C HIS A 50 -3.21 -0.16 -20.25
N TYR A 51 -2.77 0.27 -19.07
CA TYR A 51 -2.02 1.50 -18.85
C TYR A 51 -0.68 1.19 -18.21
N ALA A 52 0.36 1.86 -18.68
CA ALA A 52 1.67 1.85 -18.06
C ALA A 52 2.02 3.30 -17.67
N PHE A 53 2.10 3.57 -16.38
CA PHE A 53 2.47 4.86 -15.80
C PHE A 53 3.93 4.81 -15.34
N TYR A 54 4.73 5.75 -15.79
CA TYR A 54 6.12 5.87 -15.40
C TYR A 54 6.35 7.18 -14.65
N ARG A 55 7.04 7.09 -13.51
CA ARG A 55 7.50 8.27 -12.78
C ARG A 55 8.79 8.78 -13.42
N ASP A 56 8.78 10.03 -13.87
CA ASP A 56 10.03 10.73 -14.17
C ASP A 56 10.69 11.14 -12.85
N GLY A 57 11.82 10.53 -12.53
CA GLY A 57 12.61 10.86 -11.33
C GLY A 57 13.02 12.33 -11.20
N ARG A 58 12.91 13.11 -12.30
CA ARG A 58 13.17 14.56 -12.32
C ARG A 58 11.97 15.39 -11.85
N ARG A 59 10.79 14.78 -11.74
CA ARG A 59 9.53 15.41 -11.33
C ARG A 59 9.08 15.00 -9.93
N TYR A 60 10.02 14.51 -9.11
CA TYR A 60 9.73 14.26 -7.71
C TYR A 60 9.16 15.54 -7.07
N ARG A 61 7.90 15.50 -6.71
CA ARG A 61 7.26 16.54 -5.91
C ARG A 61 7.24 16.07 -4.46
N PRO A 62 7.68 16.90 -3.53
CA PRO A 62 7.58 16.59 -2.10
C PRO A 62 6.13 16.47 -1.60
N ASP A 63 5.15 16.89 -2.41
CA ASP A 63 3.74 17.05 -2.04
C ASP A 63 2.91 15.76 -2.21
N GLY A 64 3.54 14.60 -2.33
CA GLY A 64 2.86 13.30 -2.43
C GLY A 64 2.73 12.76 -3.86
N TYR A 65 1.95 11.68 -4.00
CA TYR A 65 1.67 11.05 -5.29
C TYR A 65 0.48 11.75 -5.94
N PRO A 66 0.64 12.29 -7.18
CA PRO A 66 -0.50 12.81 -7.92
C PRO A 66 -1.53 11.72 -8.17
N ASP A 67 -2.81 12.12 -8.22
CA ASP A 67 -3.87 11.25 -8.63
C ASP A 67 -3.62 10.69 -10.04
N ILE A 68 -4.04 9.46 -10.25
CA ILE A 68 -3.95 8.74 -11.51
C ILE A 68 -5.33 8.78 -12.16
N GLU A 69 -5.43 9.46 -13.29
CA GLU A 69 -6.64 9.50 -14.12
C GLU A 69 -6.51 8.48 -15.25
N LEU A 70 -7.49 7.58 -15.40
CA LEU A 70 -7.57 6.62 -16.51
C LEU A 70 -8.42 7.20 -17.64
N LYS A 71 -7.77 7.73 -18.66
CA LYS A 71 -8.43 8.33 -19.83
C LYS A 71 -8.83 7.26 -20.85
N GLY A 72 -9.91 7.52 -21.59
CA GLY A 72 -10.37 6.69 -22.71
C GLY A 72 -11.26 5.52 -22.32
N LEU A 73 -11.70 5.41 -21.08
CA LEU A 73 -12.71 4.46 -20.63
C LEU A 73 -14.11 4.87 -21.09
N ASN A 74 -15.03 3.92 -21.16
CA ASN A 74 -16.44 4.22 -21.46
C ASN A 74 -17.08 4.92 -20.24
N PRO A 75 -17.61 6.14 -20.37
CA PRO A 75 -18.13 6.93 -19.27
C PRO A 75 -19.29 6.25 -18.52
N ASP A 76 -20.06 5.43 -19.19
CA ASP A 76 -21.26 4.77 -18.65
C ASP A 76 -20.97 3.44 -17.96
N LYS A 77 -19.69 3.06 -17.86
CA LYS A 77 -19.26 1.77 -17.32
C LYS A 77 -18.48 1.94 -16.02
N MET A 78 -18.57 0.90 -15.18
CA MET A 78 -17.84 0.80 -13.93
C MET A 78 -16.65 -0.15 -14.08
N TYR A 79 -15.55 0.16 -13.41
CA TYR A 79 -14.29 -0.56 -13.57
C TYR A 79 -13.66 -0.94 -12.25
N ARG A 80 -13.04 -2.13 -12.26
CA ARG A 80 -12.03 -2.58 -11.31
C ARG A 80 -10.67 -2.39 -11.95
N ILE A 81 -9.73 -1.80 -11.23
CA ILE A 81 -8.37 -1.54 -11.69
C ILE A 81 -7.42 -2.54 -11.05
N VAL A 82 -6.73 -3.29 -11.87
CA VAL A 82 -5.84 -4.36 -11.44
C VAL A 82 -4.42 -4.07 -11.92
N ASP A 83 -3.48 -4.03 -10.98
CA ASP A 83 -2.06 -4.14 -11.29
C ASP A 83 -1.79 -5.57 -11.79
N TYR A 84 -1.62 -5.71 -13.11
CA TYR A 84 -1.50 -7.01 -13.74
C TYR A 84 -0.10 -7.63 -13.60
N VAL A 85 0.88 -6.88 -13.13
CA VAL A 85 2.22 -7.38 -12.82
C VAL A 85 2.22 -8.11 -11.49
N ASN A 86 1.53 -7.56 -10.48
CA ASN A 86 1.47 -8.08 -9.13
C ASN A 86 0.15 -8.80 -8.82
N ASN A 87 -0.79 -8.80 -9.77
CA ASN A 87 -2.12 -9.41 -9.65
C ASN A 87 -2.91 -8.91 -8.43
N ARG A 88 -2.94 -7.60 -8.22
CA ARG A 88 -3.62 -6.94 -7.10
C ARG A 88 -4.65 -5.92 -7.56
N VAL A 89 -5.70 -5.73 -6.79
CA VAL A 89 -6.67 -4.65 -6.99
C VAL A 89 -6.11 -3.36 -6.42
N VAL A 90 -5.98 -2.32 -7.24
CA VAL A 90 -5.47 -1.00 -6.82
C VAL A 90 -6.59 0.02 -6.64
N ALA A 91 -7.70 -0.17 -7.34
CA ALA A 91 -8.92 0.60 -7.18
C ALA A 91 -10.11 -0.21 -7.68
N THR A 92 -11.31 0.09 -7.20
CA THR A 92 -12.54 -0.56 -7.65
C THR A 92 -13.70 0.42 -7.66
N ASN A 93 -14.78 0.05 -8.35
CA ASN A 93 -16.01 0.83 -8.46
C ASN A 93 -15.81 2.23 -9.07
N LEU A 94 -14.82 2.39 -9.96
CA LEU A 94 -14.58 3.64 -10.65
C LEU A 94 -15.48 3.75 -11.87
N MET A 95 -16.22 4.85 -11.99
CA MET A 95 -16.94 5.16 -13.24
C MET A 95 -16.00 5.71 -14.29
N GLY A 96 -16.20 5.32 -15.56
CA GLY A 96 -15.28 5.67 -16.63
C GLY A 96 -15.22 7.17 -16.97
N ASP A 97 -16.25 7.96 -16.61
CA ASP A 97 -16.26 9.42 -16.73
C ASP A 97 -15.44 10.14 -15.64
N ASN A 98 -15.14 9.43 -14.53
CA ASN A 98 -14.34 9.92 -13.42
C ASN A 98 -13.45 8.81 -12.84
N ALA A 99 -12.72 8.12 -13.69
CA ALA A 99 -11.84 7.03 -13.28
C ALA A 99 -10.51 7.56 -12.71
N VAL A 100 -10.59 8.14 -11.52
CA VAL A 100 -9.46 8.73 -10.78
C VAL A 100 -9.23 7.95 -9.50
N PHE A 101 -7.98 7.62 -9.22
CA PHE A 101 -7.58 6.95 -7.98
C PHE A 101 -6.16 7.36 -7.58
N ASN A 102 -5.80 7.07 -6.32
CA ASN A 102 -4.46 7.28 -5.81
C ASN A 102 -3.87 5.95 -5.35
N THR A 103 -2.63 5.69 -5.74
CA THR A 103 -1.86 4.55 -5.21
C THR A 103 -0.38 4.88 -5.27
N ARG A 104 0.38 4.29 -4.36
CA ARG A 104 1.83 4.48 -4.32
C ARG A 104 2.52 3.43 -5.20
N PHE A 105 3.55 3.87 -5.93
CA PHE A 105 4.42 2.98 -6.69
C PHE A 105 5.81 3.62 -6.88
N ALA A 106 6.83 2.78 -6.97
CA ALA A 106 8.20 3.22 -6.99
C ALA A 106 8.60 3.88 -8.31
N LYS A 107 8.62 3.10 -9.37
CA LYS A 107 9.13 3.50 -10.69
C LYS A 107 8.04 3.46 -11.74
N ASP A 108 7.31 2.39 -11.78
CA ASP A 108 6.26 2.12 -12.76
C ASP A 108 5.04 1.46 -12.11
N LEU A 109 3.90 1.73 -12.69
CA LEU A 109 2.63 1.09 -12.34
C LEU A 109 1.96 0.62 -13.62
N LEU A 110 1.73 -0.68 -13.74
CA LEU A 110 1.14 -1.30 -14.91
C LEU A 110 -0.24 -1.88 -14.54
N VAL A 111 -1.30 -1.22 -14.99
CA VAL A 111 -2.67 -1.58 -14.62
C VAL A 111 -3.53 -1.86 -15.83
N LYS A 112 -4.61 -2.64 -15.60
CA LYS A 112 -5.69 -2.82 -16.57
C LYS A 112 -7.03 -2.47 -15.93
N ALA A 113 -7.92 -1.87 -16.73
CA ALA A 113 -9.27 -1.54 -16.34
C ALA A 113 -10.21 -2.66 -16.82
N ILE A 114 -10.78 -3.38 -15.87
CA ILE A 114 -11.72 -4.48 -16.11
C ILE A 114 -13.13 -3.95 -15.83
N GLU A 115 -14.01 -4.00 -16.84
CA GLU A 115 -15.43 -3.64 -16.68
C GLU A 115 -16.09 -4.59 -15.68
N ILE A 116 -16.87 -4.01 -14.76
CA ILE A 116 -17.68 -4.76 -13.79
C ILE A 116 -19.14 -4.31 -13.88
N ALA A 117 -20.06 -5.28 -13.89
CA ALA A 117 -21.49 -5.03 -14.02
C ALA A 117 -22.16 -4.65 -12.69
N GLN A 118 -21.52 -4.95 -11.56
CA GLN A 118 -22.01 -4.68 -10.21
C GLN A 118 -20.84 -4.19 -9.34
N PRO A 119 -21.13 -3.40 -8.28
CA PRO A 119 -20.11 -2.98 -7.35
C PRO A 119 -19.31 -4.15 -6.80
N ASP A 120 -18.02 -4.00 -6.87
CA ASP A 120 -17.04 -4.97 -6.40
C ASP A 120 -16.83 -4.82 -4.89
N LEU A 121 -16.90 -5.93 -4.16
CA LEU A 121 -16.70 -5.97 -2.71
C LEU A 121 -15.29 -6.45 -2.33
N ASP A 122 -14.44 -6.79 -3.30
CA ASP A 122 -13.06 -7.16 -3.02
C ASP A 122 -12.28 -5.96 -2.48
N PRO A 123 -11.50 -6.16 -1.43
CA PRO A 123 -10.73 -5.07 -0.85
C PRO A 123 -9.63 -4.59 -1.80
N VAL A 124 -9.39 -3.29 -1.79
CA VAL A 124 -8.18 -2.70 -2.36
C VAL A 124 -6.99 -3.06 -1.47
N ASP A 125 -5.87 -3.46 -2.08
CA ASP A 125 -4.65 -3.74 -1.32
C ASP A 125 -3.94 -2.43 -0.96
N GLU A 126 -4.30 -1.88 0.18
CA GLU A 126 -3.75 -0.60 0.69
C GLU A 126 -2.27 -0.71 1.12
N ASP A 127 -1.82 -1.91 1.49
CA ASP A 127 -0.45 -2.15 1.98
C ASP A 127 0.51 -2.63 0.89
N TRP A 128 0.10 -2.55 -0.35
CA TRP A 128 0.99 -2.92 -1.43
C TRP A 128 2.23 -2.02 -1.49
N GLY A 129 3.38 -2.64 -1.67
CA GLY A 129 4.67 -1.95 -1.62
C GLY A 129 5.21 -1.79 -0.19
N PHE A 130 4.41 -2.14 0.82
CA PHE A 130 4.84 -2.18 2.21
C PHE A 130 5.37 -3.56 2.58
N ASN A 131 6.42 -3.58 3.37
CA ASN A 131 6.87 -4.78 4.07
C ASN A 131 6.00 -4.96 5.32
N VAL A 132 5.19 -6.02 5.34
CA VAL A 132 4.29 -6.32 6.46
C VAL A 132 5.01 -7.17 7.50
N LEU A 133 5.12 -6.64 8.70
CA LEU A 133 5.74 -7.25 9.87
C LEU A 133 4.65 -7.72 10.82
N SER A 134 4.41 -9.02 10.93
CA SER A 134 3.42 -9.57 11.87
C SER A 134 3.84 -9.34 13.33
N ALA A 135 2.88 -9.40 14.25
CA ALA A 135 3.12 -9.09 15.66
C ALA A 135 4.22 -9.92 16.34
N ASN A 136 4.52 -11.12 15.82
CA ASN A 136 5.60 -11.98 16.29
C ASN A 136 6.92 -11.81 15.52
N ASP A 137 7.01 -10.82 14.62
CA ASP A 137 8.25 -10.55 13.90
C ASP A 137 9.35 -10.09 14.85
N SER A 138 10.54 -10.61 14.67
CA SER A 138 11.69 -10.33 15.54
C SER A 138 12.19 -8.87 15.47
N ALA A 139 11.79 -8.13 14.43
CA ALA A 139 12.09 -6.71 14.30
C ALA A 139 11.27 -5.85 15.28
N LEU A 140 10.09 -6.32 15.70
CA LEU A 140 9.26 -5.65 16.70
C LEU A 140 9.80 -5.96 18.10
N LYS A 141 10.28 -4.95 18.81
CA LYS A 141 10.83 -5.08 20.16
C LYS A 141 9.79 -4.65 21.18
N TYR A 142 9.41 -5.57 22.05
CA TYR A 142 8.44 -5.35 23.10
C TYR A 142 9.14 -5.21 24.45
N GLU A 143 8.75 -4.20 25.23
CA GLU A 143 9.18 -4.01 26.61
C GLU A 143 7.94 -3.87 27.51
N GLY A 144 8.01 -4.37 28.75
CA GLY A 144 6.88 -4.48 29.65
C GLY A 144 6.09 -5.78 29.45
N MET A 145 4.81 -5.77 29.81
CA MET A 145 3.98 -6.98 29.77
C MET A 145 3.14 -7.05 28.50
N TRP A 146 3.61 -7.83 27.55
CA TRP A 146 2.91 -8.15 26.32
C TRP A 146 2.58 -9.65 26.23
N THR A 147 1.39 -9.95 25.75
CA THR A 147 0.98 -11.31 25.35
C THR A 147 0.94 -11.38 23.86
N VAL A 148 1.61 -12.38 23.27
CA VAL A 148 1.56 -12.63 21.82
C VAL A 148 0.81 -13.93 21.59
N ASP A 149 -0.37 -13.82 21.00
CA ASP A 149 -1.28 -14.94 20.72
C ASP A 149 -1.45 -15.14 19.21
N ALA A 150 -1.78 -16.36 18.81
CA ALA A 150 -2.24 -16.65 17.46
C ALA A 150 -3.78 -16.62 17.41
N ARG A 151 -4.34 -15.75 16.56
CA ARG A 151 -5.80 -15.68 16.33
C ARG A 151 -6.10 -15.74 14.85
N ASN A 152 -6.99 -16.64 14.45
CA ASN A 152 -7.39 -16.83 13.05
C ASN A 152 -6.18 -17.00 12.10
N GLY A 153 -5.15 -17.72 12.56
CA GLY A 153 -3.93 -17.96 11.78
C GLY A 153 -2.95 -16.77 11.69
N ARG A 154 -3.22 -15.66 12.43
CA ARG A 154 -2.34 -14.49 12.51
C ARG A 154 -1.90 -14.24 13.94
N SER A 155 -0.67 -13.74 14.11
CA SER A 155 -0.17 -13.32 15.43
C SER A 155 -0.76 -11.97 15.82
N CYS A 156 -1.07 -11.82 17.10
CA CYS A 156 -1.52 -10.56 17.70
C CYS A 156 -0.77 -10.35 19.01
N ALA A 157 -0.14 -9.22 19.18
CA ALA A 157 0.43 -8.79 20.45
C ALA A 157 -0.55 -7.86 21.17
N SER A 158 -0.75 -8.03 22.46
CA SER A 158 -1.61 -7.16 23.25
C SER A 158 -1.05 -6.90 24.63
N THR A 159 -1.34 -5.72 25.17
CA THR A 159 -1.02 -5.32 26.53
C THR A 159 -2.17 -4.52 27.15
N ASN A 160 -2.35 -4.64 28.46
CA ASN A 160 -3.20 -3.76 29.26
C ASN A 160 -2.39 -3.05 30.37
N THR A 161 -1.08 -3.18 30.32
CA THR A 161 -0.17 -2.60 31.30
C THR A 161 0.37 -1.27 30.79
N GLU A 162 0.11 -0.19 31.51
CA GLU A 162 0.61 1.14 31.18
C GLU A 162 2.14 1.13 31.09
N GLU A 163 2.66 2.03 30.25
CA GLU A 163 4.08 2.19 29.93
C GLU A 163 4.73 0.97 29.26
N SER A 164 3.96 -0.10 28.94
CA SER A 164 4.44 -1.14 28.04
C SER A 164 4.66 -0.58 26.65
N THR A 165 5.76 -0.94 26.01
CA THR A 165 6.15 -0.36 24.72
C THR A 165 6.35 -1.40 23.63
N MET A 166 6.09 -1.00 22.39
CA MET A 166 6.59 -1.66 21.19
C MET A 166 7.49 -0.68 20.45
N GLN A 167 8.62 -1.16 19.97
CA GLN A 167 9.56 -0.37 19.17
C GLN A 167 9.95 -1.12 17.90
N LEU A 168 9.97 -0.38 16.79
CA LEU A 168 10.44 -0.84 15.49
C LEU A 168 11.47 0.16 14.94
N LYS A 169 12.66 -0.34 14.58
CA LYS A 169 13.62 0.40 13.77
C LYS A 169 13.52 -0.04 12.31
N PHE A 170 13.29 0.89 11.40
CA PHE A 170 13.06 0.58 10.00
C PHE A 170 13.73 1.60 9.07
N ALA A 171 14.09 1.18 7.87
CA ALA A 171 14.51 2.05 6.78
C ALA A 171 13.35 2.20 5.81
N GLY A 172 12.83 3.41 5.64
CA GLY A 172 11.62 3.58 4.83
C GLY A 172 11.16 5.02 4.70
N THR A 173 10.04 5.18 3.99
CA THR A 173 9.38 6.46 3.71
C THR A 173 7.96 6.54 4.27
N ALA A 174 7.45 5.44 4.82
CA ALA A 174 6.16 5.43 5.50
C ALA A 174 6.07 4.26 6.49
N VAL A 175 5.18 4.39 7.48
CA VAL A 175 4.86 3.31 8.41
C VAL A 175 3.39 3.37 8.81
N ARG A 176 2.76 2.20 8.93
CA ARG A 176 1.38 1.99 9.37
C ARG A 176 1.36 1.02 10.54
N TRP A 177 0.48 1.27 11.49
CA TRP A 177 0.17 0.34 12.58
C TRP A 177 -1.26 -0.14 12.47
N TYR A 178 -1.43 -1.45 12.43
CA TYR A 178 -2.72 -2.13 12.44
C TYR A 178 -2.95 -2.86 13.74
N GLY A 179 -4.15 -2.71 14.26
CA GLY A 179 -4.63 -3.37 15.45
C GLY A 179 -6.14 -3.34 15.51
N ARG A 180 -6.71 -3.84 16.60
CA ARG A 180 -8.17 -3.90 16.76
C ARG A 180 -8.68 -2.74 17.60
N LYS A 181 -9.81 -2.22 17.17
CA LYS A 181 -10.67 -1.44 18.06
C LYS A 181 -11.49 -2.40 18.91
N THR A 182 -11.50 -2.20 20.22
CA THR A 182 -12.21 -3.06 21.16
C THR A 182 -13.22 -2.24 21.98
N ALA A 183 -14.25 -2.93 22.52
CA ALA A 183 -15.23 -2.30 23.39
C ALA A 183 -14.64 -1.80 24.73
N LYS A 184 -13.43 -2.28 25.09
CA LYS A 184 -12.62 -1.76 26.21
C LYS A 184 -11.54 -0.86 25.64
N PRO A 185 -11.77 0.46 25.61
CA PRO A 185 -10.83 1.39 24.99
C PRO A 185 -9.48 1.42 25.73
N GLY A 186 -8.44 1.55 24.94
CA GLY A 186 -7.11 1.91 25.40
C GLY A 186 -6.62 3.15 24.65
N THR A 187 -5.57 3.76 25.15
CA THR A 187 -4.88 4.86 24.47
C THR A 187 -3.40 4.54 24.38
N ALA A 188 -2.80 4.91 23.26
CA ALA A 188 -1.37 4.74 23.06
C ALA A 188 -0.75 5.99 22.45
N ASP A 189 0.37 6.42 23.00
CA ASP A 189 1.19 7.45 22.38
C ASP A 189 2.08 6.85 21.31
N VAL A 190 2.10 7.49 20.14
CA VAL A 190 2.91 7.09 19.00
C VAL A 190 4.00 8.10 18.76
N TYR A 191 5.24 7.63 18.81
CA TYR A 191 6.44 8.43 18.58
C TYR A 191 7.13 7.99 17.30
N LEU A 192 7.62 8.95 16.54
CA LEU A 192 8.54 8.73 15.43
C LEU A 192 9.83 9.51 15.74
N ASP A 193 10.96 8.82 15.74
CA ASP A 193 12.29 9.37 16.01
C ASP A 193 12.35 10.14 17.35
N GLY A 194 11.66 9.62 18.37
CA GLY A 194 11.59 10.22 19.69
C GLY A 194 10.61 11.39 19.83
N LYS A 195 9.99 11.86 18.73
CA LYS A 195 8.98 12.93 18.76
C LYS A 195 7.59 12.32 18.84
N LEU A 196 6.77 12.78 19.78
CA LEU A 196 5.35 12.43 19.87
C LEU A 196 4.64 12.96 18.61
N ILE A 197 4.02 12.05 17.86
CA ILE A 197 3.24 12.37 16.67
C ILE A 197 1.76 12.52 17.02
N THR A 198 1.21 11.54 17.77
CA THR A 198 -0.20 11.54 18.14
C THR A 198 -0.45 10.57 19.30
N THR A 199 -1.63 10.71 19.92
CA THR A 199 -2.19 9.70 20.81
C THR A 199 -3.35 9.01 20.09
N VAL A 200 -3.27 7.71 19.95
CA VAL A 200 -4.26 6.86 19.29
C VAL A 200 -5.23 6.28 20.32
N ASN A 201 -6.54 6.35 20.02
CA ASN A 201 -7.58 5.66 20.78
C ASN A 201 -7.91 4.33 20.11
N THR A 202 -7.79 3.23 20.85
CA THR A 202 -8.08 1.86 20.38
C THR A 202 -9.52 1.41 20.67
N GLY A 203 -10.38 2.32 21.14
CA GLY A 203 -11.79 2.04 21.42
C GLY A 203 -12.66 2.03 20.17
N GLY A 204 -13.65 1.14 20.13
CA GLY A 204 -14.64 1.05 19.07
C GLY A 204 -15.53 -0.18 19.22
N CYS A 205 -16.60 -0.21 18.46
CA CYS A 205 -17.61 -1.30 18.52
C CYS A 205 -17.25 -2.51 17.65
N GLU A 206 -16.26 -2.38 16.75
CA GLU A 206 -15.89 -3.42 15.82
C GLU A 206 -14.61 -4.13 16.28
N GLU A 207 -14.72 -5.45 16.49
CA GLU A 207 -13.53 -6.29 16.78
C GLU A 207 -12.75 -6.64 15.50
N ALA A 208 -12.83 -5.80 14.48
CA ALA A 208 -12.09 -5.95 13.23
C ALA A 208 -10.73 -5.28 13.32
N THR A 209 -9.73 -5.88 12.71
CA THR A 209 -8.42 -5.24 12.52
C THR A 209 -8.57 -4.04 11.61
N THR A 210 -8.04 -2.91 12.03
CA THR A 210 -8.10 -1.64 11.30
C THR A 210 -6.77 -0.91 11.39
N ARG A 211 -6.51 0.00 10.47
CA ARG A 211 -5.38 0.91 10.55
C ARG A 211 -5.61 1.91 11.69
N LEU A 212 -4.79 1.81 12.72
CA LEU A 212 -4.86 2.66 13.92
C LEU A 212 -4.00 3.91 13.79
N PHE A 213 -2.90 3.82 13.04
CA PHE A 213 -1.96 4.92 12.80
C PHE A 213 -1.32 4.81 11.44
N GLU A 214 -1.02 5.96 10.86
CA GLU A 214 -0.29 6.08 9.61
C GLU A 214 0.56 7.36 9.62
N VAL A 215 1.78 7.25 9.11
CA VAL A 215 2.57 8.39 8.65
C VAL A 215 3.18 8.05 7.31
N LEU A 216 3.06 8.97 6.37
CA LEU A 216 3.50 8.84 4.97
C LEU A 216 4.51 9.94 4.65
N ASP A 217 5.24 9.77 3.57
CA ASP A 217 6.12 10.79 2.98
C ASP A 217 7.18 11.35 3.94
N ILE A 218 7.67 10.50 4.85
CA ILE A 218 8.85 10.83 5.67
C ILE A 218 10.13 10.68 4.83
N ALA A 219 11.18 11.39 5.21
CA ALA A 219 12.45 11.33 4.52
C ALA A 219 12.97 9.89 4.39
N PRO A 220 13.57 9.49 3.25
CA PRO A 220 14.14 8.15 3.11
C PRO A 220 15.37 7.99 4.04
N ALA A 221 15.14 7.47 5.22
CA ALA A 221 16.15 7.32 6.27
C ALA A 221 15.84 6.11 7.16
N ILE A 222 16.71 5.88 8.16
CA ILE A 222 16.42 4.95 9.24
C ILE A 222 15.61 5.69 10.30
N HIS A 223 14.40 5.19 10.57
CA HIS A 223 13.45 5.72 11.53
C HIS A 223 13.22 4.77 12.69
N THR A 224 12.71 5.31 13.79
CA THR A 224 12.27 4.53 14.94
C THR A 224 10.81 4.85 15.26
N LEU A 225 9.92 3.90 15.02
CA LEU A 225 8.54 3.94 15.54
C LEU A 225 8.54 3.40 16.95
N LYS A 226 7.90 4.12 17.89
CA LYS A 226 7.64 3.65 19.25
C LYS A 226 6.17 3.87 19.60
N ILE A 227 5.52 2.83 20.10
CA ILE A 227 4.14 2.86 20.60
C ILE A 227 4.20 2.60 22.11
N VAL A 228 3.60 3.47 22.92
CA VAL A 228 3.57 3.40 24.37
C VAL A 228 2.13 3.29 24.84
N ASN A 229 1.78 2.21 25.52
CA ASN A 229 0.46 2.09 26.15
C ASN A 229 0.31 3.12 27.28
N LYS A 230 -0.71 3.97 27.18
CA LYS A 230 -1.04 4.97 28.21
C LYS A 230 -2.22 4.56 29.08
N SER A 231 -3.13 3.76 28.55
CA SER A 231 -4.25 3.21 29.32
C SER A 231 -4.94 2.07 28.56
N GLY A 232 -5.59 1.18 29.30
CA GLY A 232 -6.47 0.15 28.74
C GLY A 232 -5.76 -0.82 27.79
N ILE A 233 -6.50 -1.38 26.85
CA ILE A 233 -5.99 -2.43 25.97
C ILE A 233 -5.43 -1.82 24.68
N VAL A 234 -4.15 -2.04 24.43
CA VAL A 234 -3.46 -1.74 23.18
C VAL A 234 -3.03 -3.04 22.52
N ASN A 235 -3.25 -3.16 21.24
CA ASN A 235 -2.88 -4.36 20.48
C ASN A 235 -2.22 -4.02 19.14
N ILE A 236 -1.40 -4.95 18.67
CA ILE A 236 -0.70 -4.89 17.39
C ILE A 236 -0.97 -6.19 16.66
N ASP A 237 -1.62 -6.11 15.52
CA ASP A 237 -1.81 -7.25 14.62
C ASP A 237 -0.64 -7.30 13.63
N TRP A 238 -0.27 -6.15 13.04
CA TRP A 238 0.94 -6.00 12.23
C TRP A 238 1.37 -4.52 12.13
N VAL A 239 2.59 -4.33 11.69
CA VAL A 239 3.12 -3.04 11.25
C VAL A 239 3.55 -3.17 9.79
N ALA A 240 3.16 -2.20 8.97
CA ALA A 240 3.54 -2.16 7.57
C ALA A 240 4.48 -0.98 7.32
N VAL A 241 5.61 -1.23 6.65
CA VAL A 241 6.67 -0.25 6.37
C VAL A 241 6.87 -0.15 4.86
N GLU A 242 6.77 1.04 4.30
CA GLU A 242 7.18 1.29 2.93
C GLU A 242 8.71 1.44 2.90
N PRO A 243 9.43 0.54 2.20
CA PRO A 243 10.89 0.62 2.15
C PRO A 243 11.33 1.90 1.42
N ALA A 244 12.44 2.48 1.87
CA ALA A 244 13.10 3.53 1.10
C ALA A 244 13.53 2.96 -0.25
N ILE A 245 13.12 3.63 -1.33
CA ILE A 245 13.56 3.25 -2.68
C ILE A 245 15.02 3.72 -2.78
N PRO A 246 15.97 2.82 -3.13
CA PRO A 246 17.33 3.26 -3.44
C PRO A 246 17.27 4.29 -4.58
N GLU A 247 17.91 5.43 -4.40
CA GLU A 247 18.09 6.35 -5.52
C GLU A 247 18.80 5.59 -6.66
N PRO A 248 18.36 5.74 -7.90
CA PRO A 248 19.07 5.15 -9.02
C PRO A 248 20.49 5.74 -9.08
N VAL A 249 21.47 4.85 -9.02
CA VAL A 249 22.91 5.16 -9.18
C VAL A 249 23.16 5.64 -10.61
#